data_f0554815d937ab970b7d04a21331f03d
#
_entry.id   f0554815d937ab970b7d04a21331f03d
#
_cell.length_a   1.000
_cell.length_b   1.000
_cell.length_c   1.000
_cell.angle_alpha   90.00
_cell.angle_beta   90.00
_cell.angle_gamma   90.00
#
_symmetry.space_group_name_H-M   'P 1'
#
loop_
_entity.id
_entity.type
_entity.pdbx_description
1 polymer ?
#
loop_
_entity_poly.entity_id
_entity_poly.type
_entity_poly.pdbx_seq_one_letter_code
_entity_poly.pdbx_strand_id
1 'polypeptide(L)'
;MDDFKKLTEQLMKIYSNAESVNDLGIENYFDENISLIGTGKHELFTNLHEFLESFKFDVKRRGKIRLEVRNLHQEEERLDDDHVLAHGTVDFVGLFKDGSICFKMETRFTIIYKWTNGKWLVQHLHQSIPDLEQMDGEEFPVTLGK
;
A
#
# COMPACT_ATOMS: atom_id res chain seq x y z
N MET A 1 -10.25 17.71 13.22
CA MET A 1 -9.50 17.63 11.96
C MET A 1 -9.02 16.21 11.75
N ASP A 2 -9.27 15.66 10.60
CA ASP A 2 -8.89 14.26 10.30
C ASP A 2 -7.40 14.13 10.11
N ASP A 3 -6.83 13.09 10.71
CA ASP A 3 -5.40 12.79 10.61
C ASP A 3 -5.20 11.68 9.58
N PHE A 4 -4.98 12.08 8.33
CA PHE A 4 -4.82 11.14 7.22
C PHE A 4 -3.53 10.32 7.30
N LYS A 5 -2.46 10.88 7.87
CA LYS A 5 -1.23 10.13 8.09
C LYS A 5 -1.48 8.96 9.05
N LYS A 6 -2.20 9.22 10.12
CA LYS A 6 -2.59 8.19 11.10
C LYS A 6 -3.48 7.13 10.44
N LEU A 7 -4.39 7.55 9.59
CA LEU A 7 -5.27 6.64 8.86
C LEU A 7 -4.47 5.70 7.96
N THR A 8 -3.53 6.26 7.20
CA THR A 8 -2.62 5.48 6.33
C THR A 8 -1.76 4.53 7.15
N GLU A 9 -1.22 5.00 8.27
CA GLU A 9 -0.40 4.17 9.16
C GLU A 9 -1.19 2.98 9.72
N GLN A 10 -2.40 3.21 10.15
CA GLN A 10 -3.29 2.16 10.64
C GLN A 10 -3.61 1.13 9.55
N LEU A 11 -3.93 1.61 8.34
CA LEU A 11 -4.20 0.76 7.19
C LEU A 11 -3.02 -0.15 6.89
N MET A 12 -1.83 0.41 6.81
CA MET A 12 -0.62 -0.35 6.49
C MET A 12 -0.25 -1.36 7.58
N LYS A 13 -0.47 -1.01 8.85
CA LYS A 13 -0.24 -1.92 9.98
C LYS A 13 -1.21 -3.10 9.96
N ILE A 14 -2.48 -2.84 9.69
CA ILE A 14 -3.48 -3.90 9.58
C ILE A 14 -3.13 -4.85 8.44
N TYR A 15 -2.81 -4.32 7.28
CA TYR A 15 -2.37 -5.10 6.13
C TYR A 15 -1.14 -5.95 6.44
N SER A 16 -0.15 -5.37 7.10
CA SER A 16 1.12 -6.05 7.41
C SER A 16 0.98 -7.12 8.48
N ASN A 17 0.05 -6.96 9.42
CA ASN A 17 -0.13 -7.86 10.56
C ASN A 17 -1.27 -8.87 10.37
N ALA A 18 -1.98 -8.82 9.26
CA ALA A 18 -3.09 -9.74 9.01
C ALA A 18 -2.59 -11.18 8.87
N GLU A 19 -3.19 -12.09 9.61
CA GLU A 19 -2.95 -13.53 9.49
C GLU A 19 -3.89 -14.17 8.48
N SER A 20 -5.04 -13.51 8.24
CA SER A 20 -6.00 -13.91 7.22
C SER A 20 -6.72 -12.69 6.68
N VAL A 21 -7.39 -12.84 5.54
CA VAL A 21 -8.21 -11.78 4.94
C VAL A 21 -9.31 -11.32 5.90
N ASN A 22 -9.84 -12.22 6.70
CA ASN A 22 -10.91 -11.90 7.65
C ASN A 22 -10.49 -10.97 8.78
N ASP A 23 -9.17 -10.86 9.04
CA ASP A 23 -8.63 -10.02 10.11
C ASP A 23 -8.51 -8.55 9.70
N LEU A 24 -8.72 -8.24 8.42
CA LEU A 24 -8.44 -6.90 7.89
C LEU A 24 -9.43 -5.84 8.34
N GLY A 25 -10.69 -6.19 8.62
CA GLY A 25 -11.73 -5.19 8.84
C GLY A 25 -11.84 -4.23 7.67
N ILE A 26 -11.76 -4.77 6.48
CA ILE A 26 -11.51 -4.03 5.24
C ILE A 26 -12.62 -3.00 4.95
N GLU A 27 -13.84 -3.28 5.33
CA GLU A 27 -15.00 -2.39 5.18
C GLU A 27 -14.85 -1.06 5.94
N ASN A 28 -13.89 -1.00 6.86
CA ASN A 28 -13.61 0.22 7.62
C ASN A 28 -12.56 1.09 6.94
N TYR A 29 -11.89 0.59 5.91
CA TYR A 29 -10.76 1.27 5.26
C TYR A 29 -10.93 1.48 3.77
N PHE A 30 -11.61 0.56 3.07
CA PHE A 30 -11.69 0.58 1.61
C PHE A 30 -13.12 0.74 1.12
N ASP A 31 -13.26 1.52 0.04
CA ASP A 31 -14.50 1.56 -0.74
C ASP A 31 -14.60 0.25 -1.52
N GLU A 32 -15.81 -0.30 -1.68
CA GLU A 32 -16.00 -1.53 -2.46
C GLU A 32 -15.70 -1.37 -3.95
N ASN A 33 -15.72 -0.13 -4.44
CA ASN A 33 -15.38 0.21 -5.82
C ASN A 33 -13.93 0.70 -5.94
N ILE A 34 -13.08 0.31 -5.02
CA ILE A 34 -11.66 0.69 -5.02
C ILE A 34 -10.98 0.30 -6.33
N SER A 35 -10.07 1.15 -6.80
CA SER A 35 -9.05 0.75 -7.75
C SER A 35 -7.70 0.71 -7.04
N LEU A 36 -6.93 -0.33 -7.29
CA LEU A 36 -5.66 -0.53 -6.62
C LEU A 36 -4.60 -1.02 -7.60
N ILE A 37 -3.46 -0.35 -7.58
CA ILE A 37 -2.28 -0.76 -8.34
C ILE A 37 -1.19 -1.05 -7.31
N GLY A 38 -0.82 -2.31 -7.20
CA GLY A 38 0.23 -2.73 -6.29
C GLY A 38 1.60 -2.81 -6.96
N THR A 39 2.58 -3.26 -6.21
CA THR A 39 3.96 -3.37 -6.68
C THR A 39 4.19 -4.60 -7.55
N GLY A 40 3.33 -5.60 -7.44
CA GLY A 40 3.46 -6.84 -8.18
C GLY A 40 2.96 -6.72 -9.62
N LYS A 41 3.53 -7.54 -10.49
CA LYS A 41 3.26 -7.53 -11.93
C LYS A 41 1.77 -7.63 -12.29
N HIS A 42 0.99 -8.36 -11.50
CA HIS A 42 -0.41 -8.62 -11.76
C HIS A 42 -1.37 -7.90 -10.79
N GLU A 43 -0.85 -6.96 -10.00
CA GLU A 43 -1.63 -6.27 -8.98
C GLU A 43 -2.32 -5.03 -9.55
N LEU A 44 -3.28 -5.26 -10.42
CA LEU A 44 -4.17 -4.25 -10.99
C LEU A 44 -5.60 -4.67 -10.68
N PHE A 45 -6.23 -4.02 -9.71
CA PHE A 45 -7.56 -4.39 -9.23
C PHE A 45 -8.55 -3.25 -9.45
N THR A 46 -9.75 -3.58 -9.87
CA THR A 46 -10.82 -2.62 -10.15
C THR A 46 -11.97 -2.68 -9.16
N ASN A 47 -11.90 -3.61 -8.20
CA ASN A 47 -12.88 -3.71 -7.12
C ASN A 47 -12.26 -4.42 -5.92
N LEU A 48 -12.91 -4.29 -4.77
CA LEU A 48 -12.43 -4.85 -3.52
C LEU A 48 -12.34 -6.37 -3.55
N HIS A 49 -13.29 -7.02 -4.19
CA HIS A 49 -13.32 -8.48 -4.27
C HIS A 49 -12.05 -9.05 -4.93
N GLU A 50 -11.65 -8.47 -6.07
CA GLU A 50 -10.42 -8.89 -6.77
C GLU A 50 -9.18 -8.74 -5.87
N PHE A 51 -9.09 -7.61 -5.17
CA PHE A 51 -8.00 -7.36 -4.24
C PHE A 51 -7.96 -8.41 -3.13
N LEU A 52 -9.10 -8.70 -2.51
CA LEU A 52 -9.18 -9.67 -1.41
C LEU A 52 -8.81 -11.08 -1.87
N GLU A 53 -9.22 -11.48 -3.06
CA GLU A 53 -8.83 -12.79 -3.62
C GLU A 53 -7.32 -12.90 -3.81
N SER A 54 -6.69 -11.85 -4.33
CA SER A 54 -5.22 -11.80 -4.47
C SER A 54 -4.53 -11.80 -3.11
N PHE A 55 -5.07 -11.05 -2.14
CA PHE A 55 -4.49 -10.95 -0.81
C PHE A 55 -4.50 -12.28 -0.05
N LYS A 56 -5.47 -13.15 -0.30
CA LYS A 56 -5.48 -14.50 0.27
C LYS A 56 -4.21 -15.28 -0.07
N PHE A 57 -3.74 -15.17 -1.30
CA PHE A 57 -2.50 -15.83 -1.72
C PHE A 57 -1.28 -15.19 -1.04
N ASP A 58 -1.27 -13.87 -0.94
CA ASP A 58 -0.17 -13.15 -0.31
C ASP A 58 0.00 -13.55 1.15
N VAL A 59 -1.08 -13.60 1.90
CA VAL A 59 -1.06 -14.02 3.30
C VAL A 59 -0.51 -15.43 3.46
N LYS A 60 -0.89 -16.36 2.58
CA LYS A 60 -0.37 -17.72 2.58
C LYS A 60 1.13 -17.76 2.29
N ARG A 61 1.59 -16.96 1.33
CA ARG A 61 3.00 -16.93 0.91
C ARG A 61 3.92 -16.35 1.96
N ARG A 62 3.42 -15.44 2.80
CA ARG A 62 4.22 -14.86 3.88
C ARG A 62 4.77 -15.93 4.81
N GLY A 63 3.98 -16.98 5.05
CA GLY A 63 4.37 -18.05 5.96
C GLY A 63 4.73 -17.51 7.34
N LYS A 64 5.99 -17.69 7.74
CA LYS A 64 6.51 -17.22 9.03
C LYS A 64 7.19 -15.86 8.95
N ILE A 65 7.19 -15.23 7.78
CA ILE A 65 7.77 -13.89 7.62
C ILE A 65 6.79 -12.86 8.19
N ARG A 66 7.29 -12.04 9.10
CA ARG A 66 6.53 -10.94 9.68
C ARG A 66 6.85 -9.66 8.92
N LEU A 67 5.82 -8.92 8.55
CA LEU A 67 6.00 -7.61 7.91
C LEU A 67 5.94 -6.49 8.94
N GLU A 68 6.81 -5.50 8.77
CA GLU A 68 6.86 -4.32 9.60
C GLU A 68 6.88 -3.08 8.70
N VAL A 69 6.11 -2.07 9.08
CA VAL A 69 6.02 -0.79 8.36
C VAL A 69 6.92 0.21 9.06
N ARG A 70 7.81 0.86 8.30
CA ARG A 70 8.76 1.84 8.83
C ARG A 70 8.82 3.08 7.95
N ASN A 71 9.24 4.19 8.56
CA ASN A 71 9.59 5.41 7.83
C ASN A 71 8.47 5.94 6.93
N LEU A 72 7.25 5.99 7.43
CA LEU A 72 6.14 6.59 6.70
C LEU A 72 6.29 8.10 6.66
N HIS A 73 6.41 8.65 5.45
CA HIS A 73 6.37 10.07 5.16
C HIS A 73 5.20 10.34 4.23
N GLN A 74 4.34 11.28 4.61
CA GLN A 74 3.13 11.55 3.85
C GLN A 74 2.80 13.04 3.84
N GLU A 75 2.37 13.51 2.67
CA GLU A 75 1.78 14.81 2.48
C GLU A 75 0.36 14.65 1.95
N GLU A 76 -0.52 15.58 2.26
CA GLU A 76 -1.91 15.55 1.84
C GLU A 76 -2.29 16.82 1.09
N GLU A 77 -3.20 16.65 0.14
CA GLU A 77 -3.79 17.75 -0.62
C GLU A 77 -5.29 17.52 -0.72
N ARG A 78 -6.08 18.50 -0.25
CA ARG A 78 -7.53 18.41 -0.39
C ARG A 78 -7.92 18.72 -1.83
N LEU A 79 -8.61 17.78 -2.47
CA LEU A 79 -9.07 17.94 -3.85
C LEU A 79 -10.43 18.64 -3.92
N ASP A 80 -11.33 18.27 -3.03
CA ASP A 80 -12.65 18.89 -2.86
C ASP A 80 -13.17 18.55 -1.46
N ASP A 81 -14.45 18.80 -1.20
CA ASP A 81 -15.04 18.57 0.12
C ASP A 81 -15.03 17.10 0.53
N ASP A 82 -15.03 16.18 -0.43
CA ASP A 82 -15.17 14.75 -0.21
C ASP A 82 -13.94 13.94 -0.59
N HIS A 83 -12.88 14.57 -1.10
CA HIS A 83 -11.69 13.85 -1.57
C HIS A 83 -10.39 14.48 -1.07
N VAL A 84 -9.49 13.63 -0.63
CA VAL A 84 -8.13 14.02 -0.22
C VAL A 84 -7.13 13.10 -0.92
N LEU A 85 -6.13 13.72 -1.54
CA LEU A 85 -4.98 13.02 -2.11
C LEU A 85 -3.88 12.96 -1.05
N ALA A 86 -3.44 11.76 -0.72
CA ALA A 86 -2.26 11.53 0.11
C ALA A 86 -1.18 10.88 -0.75
N HIS A 87 0.07 11.30 -0.57
CA HIS A 87 1.18 10.69 -1.26
C HIS A 87 2.43 10.70 -0.39
N GLY A 88 3.32 9.77 -0.64
CA GLY A 88 4.53 9.70 0.16
C GLY A 88 5.34 8.44 -0.09
N THR A 89 6.14 8.13 0.91
CA THR A 89 7.04 6.97 0.91
C THR A 89 6.85 6.16 2.18
N VAL A 90 7.07 4.85 2.08
CA VAL A 90 7.01 3.95 3.21
C VAL A 90 7.86 2.72 2.93
N ASP A 91 8.52 2.21 3.97
CA ASP A 91 9.29 0.98 3.89
C ASP A 91 8.49 -0.19 4.44
N PHE A 92 8.48 -1.30 3.70
CA PHE A 92 8.01 -2.59 4.20
C PHE A 92 9.22 -3.47 4.45
N VAL A 93 9.35 -3.97 5.67
CA VAL A 93 10.47 -4.80 6.07
C VAL A 93 9.95 -6.19 6.43
N GLY A 94 10.46 -7.20 5.76
CA GLY A 94 10.18 -8.59 6.10
C GLY A 94 11.21 -9.10 7.11
N LEU A 95 10.73 -9.69 8.20
CA LEU A 95 11.57 -10.20 9.28
C LEU A 95 11.42 -11.70 9.42
N PHE A 96 12.56 -12.39 9.59
CA PHE A 96 12.56 -13.78 9.99
C PHE A 96 12.13 -13.92 11.46
N LYS A 97 11.87 -15.15 11.89
CA LYS A 97 11.43 -15.45 13.26
C LYS A 97 12.41 -14.94 14.33
N ASP A 98 13.71 -14.93 14.03
CA ASP A 98 14.75 -14.44 14.94
C ASP A 98 14.89 -12.91 14.96
N GLY A 99 14.08 -12.20 14.17
CA GLY A 99 14.11 -10.74 14.07
C GLY A 99 15.08 -10.19 13.04
N SER A 100 15.85 -11.04 12.36
CA SER A 100 16.74 -10.58 11.29
C SER A 100 15.94 -10.21 10.05
N ILE A 101 16.49 -9.30 9.24
CA ILE A 101 15.81 -8.80 8.04
C ILE A 101 15.92 -9.82 6.91
N CYS A 102 14.74 -10.23 6.40
CA CYS A 102 14.61 -11.06 5.22
C CYS A 102 14.70 -10.21 3.94
N PHE A 103 13.96 -9.10 3.92
CA PHE A 103 13.97 -8.14 2.82
C PHE A 103 13.54 -6.76 3.31
N LYS A 104 13.92 -5.74 2.56
CA LYS A 104 13.44 -4.38 2.74
C LYS A 104 12.96 -3.84 1.40
N MET A 105 11.73 -3.36 1.36
CA MET A 105 11.11 -2.81 0.17
C MET A 105 10.79 -1.35 0.39
N GLU A 106 11.54 -0.46 -0.26
CA GLU A 106 11.28 0.97 -0.22
C GLU A 106 10.23 1.29 -1.29
N THR A 107 9.08 1.81 -0.86
CA THR A 107 7.96 2.06 -1.76
C THR A 107 7.54 3.52 -1.77
N ARG A 108 6.84 3.89 -2.84
CA ARG A 108 6.17 5.16 -2.98
C ARG A 108 4.69 4.87 -3.18
N PHE A 109 3.83 5.76 -2.70
CA PHE A 109 2.40 5.53 -2.81
C PHE A 109 1.63 6.81 -3.08
N THR A 110 0.44 6.62 -3.65
CA THR A 110 -0.60 7.63 -3.79
C THR A 110 -1.90 7.00 -3.31
N ILE A 111 -2.63 7.70 -2.45
CA ILE A 111 -3.93 7.27 -1.97
C ILE A 111 -4.93 8.39 -2.20
N ILE A 112 -6.12 8.06 -2.71
CA ILE A 112 -7.25 8.98 -2.69
C ILE A 112 -8.22 8.48 -1.64
N TYR A 113 -8.43 9.32 -0.62
CA TYR A 113 -9.45 9.11 0.40
C TYR A 113 -10.74 9.80 -0.04
N LYS A 114 -11.85 9.12 0.13
CA LYS A 114 -13.18 9.65 -0.15
C LYS A 114 -14.05 9.60 1.09
N TRP A 115 -14.73 10.71 1.36
CA TRP A 115 -15.72 10.77 2.42
C TRP A 115 -16.97 10.02 2.00
N THR A 116 -17.31 8.94 2.72
CA THR A 116 -18.43 8.06 2.38
C THR A 116 -19.13 7.64 3.66
N ASN A 117 -20.41 7.97 3.77
CA ASN A 117 -21.27 7.56 4.90
C ASN A 117 -20.64 7.85 6.28
N GLY A 118 -20.10 9.06 6.45
CA GLY A 118 -19.58 9.52 7.72
C GLY A 118 -18.14 9.11 8.03
N LYS A 119 -17.41 8.58 7.08
CA LYS A 119 -16.00 8.20 7.27
C LYS A 119 -15.19 8.33 5.99
N TRP A 120 -13.86 8.43 6.16
CA TRP A 120 -12.92 8.45 5.05
C TRP A 120 -12.53 7.02 4.68
N LEU A 121 -12.75 6.66 3.41
CA LEU A 121 -12.37 5.35 2.86
C LEU A 121 -11.37 5.52 1.73
N VAL A 122 -10.51 4.54 1.54
CA VAL A 122 -9.60 4.50 0.40
C VAL A 122 -10.40 4.19 -0.86
N GLN A 123 -10.39 5.12 -1.81
CA GLN A 123 -11.01 4.96 -3.13
C GLN A 123 -9.99 4.49 -4.16
N HIS A 124 -8.75 4.94 -4.05
CA HIS A 124 -7.67 4.56 -4.95
C HIS A 124 -6.38 4.44 -4.17
N LEU A 125 -5.60 3.43 -4.49
CA LEU A 125 -4.25 3.27 -3.97
C LEU A 125 -3.33 2.80 -5.09
N HIS A 126 -2.23 3.51 -5.26
CA HIS A 126 -1.16 3.12 -6.17
C HIS A 126 0.14 3.07 -5.38
N GLN A 127 0.80 1.94 -5.44
CA GLN A 127 2.09 1.72 -4.78
C GLN A 127 3.10 1.25 -5.81
N SER A 128 4.30 1.79 -5.76
CA SER A 128 5.36 1.43 -6.71
C SER A 128 6.70 1.28 -5.99
N ILE A 129 7.61 0.60 -6.67
CA ILE A 129 8.99 0.45 -6.24
C ILE A 129 9.86 1.17 -7.27
N PRO A 130 10.89 1.93 -6.86
CA PRO A 130 11.80 2.54 -7.81
C PRO A 130 12.60 1.47 -8.55
N ASP A 131 12.90 1.72 -9.80
CA ASP A 131 13.84 0.88 -10.56
C ASP A 131 15.26 1.22 -10.09
N LEU A 132 15.84 0.33 -9.30
CA LEU A 132 17.18 0.54 -8.72
C LEU A 132 18.31 0.39 -9.74
N GLU A 133 18.02 -0.15 -10.92
CA GLU A 133 19.00 -0.27 -12.00
C GLU A 133 19.06 0.98 -12.88
N GLN A 134 18.07 1.87 -12.73
CA GLN A 134 18.06 3.14 -13.46
C GLN A 134 19.10 4.09 -12.89
N MET A 135 19.91 4.65 -13.77
CA MET A 135 20.95 5.61 -13.38
C MET A 135 20.35 6.98 -13.09
N ASP A 136 21.00 7.73 -12.20
CA ASP A 136 20.61 9.11 -11.90
C ASP A 136 20.60 9.94 -13.17
N GLY A 137 19.52 10.68 -13.39
CA GLY A 137 19.32 11.51 -14.57
C GLY A 137 18.74 10.81 -15.78
N GLU A 138 18.56 9.50 -15.76
CA GLU A 138 17.84 8.80 -16.81
C GLU A 138 16.34 9.02 -16.66
N GLU A 139 15.66 9.46 -17.71
CA GLU A 139 14.20 9.53 -17.74
C GLU A 139 13.59 8.14 -17.95
N PHE A 140 14.27 7.31 -18.75
CA PHE A 140 13.86 5.95 -19.05
C PHE A 140 15.00 4.97 -18.79
N PRO A 141 14.68 3.72 -18.43
CA PRO A 141 15.72 2.73 -18.13
C PRO A 141 16.37 2.20 -19.40
N VAL A 142 17.11 3.06 -20.11
CA VAL A 142 17.73 2.71 -21.40
C VAL A 142 18.75 1.60 -21.30
N THR A 143 19.33 1.40 -20.11
CA THR A 143 20.27 0.31 -19.86
C THR A 143 19.62 -1.07 -19.94
N LEU A 144 18.33 -1.17 -19.72
CA LEU A 144 17.59 -2.44 -19.81
C LEU A 144 17.42 -2.93 -21.24
N GLY A 145 17.58 -2.05 -22.22
CA GLY A 145 17.45 -2.39 -23.63
C GLY A 145 18.75 -2.87 -24.30
N LYS A 146 19.82 -2.99 -23.54
CA LYS A 146 21.13 -3.35 -24.07
C LYS A 146 21.49 -4.80 -23.82
#